data_982075172856ee111e56c285941b962b
#
_entry.id   982075172856ee111e56c285941b962b
#
_cell.length_a   1.000
_cell.length_b   1.000
_cell.length_c   1.000
_cell.angle_alpha   90.00
_cell.angle_beta   90.00
_cell.angle_gamma   90.00
#
_symmetry.space_group_name_H-M   'P 1'
#
loop_
_entity.id
_entity.type
_entity.pdbx_description
1 polymer ?
#
loop_
_entity_poly.entity_id
_entity_poly.type
_entity_poly.pdbx_seq_one_letter_code
_entity_poly.pdbx_strand_id
1 'polypeptide(L)'
;MNNARPLSRGVHHLALNTDDMKMTLDFYVGVLGMPLVHALKVPPGLGTGPGNRGNPPFENLRHYFLDAGGDTLLAFFEMPKGVKPKGDRDCIGNMQHVSFAVSEQRFSQVRKNLEKANLSYLGPINVGCDTWSMYFYDPNGIRLEFSHQGEAEPCVVERWRQTRAEALQELTTLNGELASWAQSSR
;
A
#
# COMPACT_ATOMS: atom_id res chain seq x y z
N MET A 1 -12.61 -27.59 9.06
CA MET A 1 -11.92 -26.30 9.07
C MET A 1 -12.94 -25.24 8.67
N ASN A 2 -13.24 -24.32 9.57
CA ASN A 2 -14.14 -23.22 9.28
C ASN A 2 -13.40 -22.31 8.28
N ASN A 3 -13.74 -22.39 7.00
CA ASN A 3 -13.23 -21.50 5.94
C ASN A 3 -13.91 -20.12 6.10
N ALA A 4 -13.59 -19.42 7.20
CA ALA A 4 -14.00 -18.04 7.35
C ALA A 4 -13.32 -17.22 6.22
N ARG A 5 -14.06 -16.97 5.15
CA ARG A 5 -13.60 -16.07 4.09
C ARG A 5 -13.65 -14.65 4.62
N PRO A 6 -12.68 -13.78 4.27
CA PRO A 6 -12.77 -12.37 4.58
C PRO A 6 -14.09 -11.78 4.08
N LEU A 7 -14.67 -10.85 4.82
CA LEU A 7 -15.87 -10.13 4.39
C LEU A 7 -15.57 -9.21 3.20
N SER A 8 -14.31 -8.70 3.10
CA SER A 8 -13.85 -7.90 1.97
C SER A 8 -13.25 -8.79 0.87
N ARG A 9 -13.31 -8.33 -0.38
CA ARG A 9 -12.61 -8.94 -1.51
C ARG A 9 -11.15 -8.48 -1.64
N GLY A 10 -10.78 -7.39 -0.94
CA GLY A 10 -9.48 -6.76 -1.00
C GLY A 10 -9.58 -5.26 -0.71
N VAL A 11 -8.56 -4.52 -1.09
CA VAL A 11 -8.52 -3.06 -0.97
C VAL A 11 -9.18 -2.44 -2.19
N HIS A 12 -10.27 -1.67 -2.00
CA HIS A 12 -10.91 -0.93 -3.09
C HIS A 12 -10.00 0.22 -3.56
N HIS A 13 -9.54 1.06 -2.62
CA HIS A 13 -8.55 2.08 -2.90
C HIS A 13 -7.79 2.48 -1.64
N LEU A 14 -6.56 2.96 -1.84
CA LEU A 14 -5.78 3.67 -0.83
C LEU A 14 -5.84 5.16 -1.13
N ALA A 15 -6.34 5.94 -0.17
CA ALA A 15 -6.37 7.39 -0.27
C ALA A 15 -5.07 7.98 0.30
N LEU A 16 -4.35 8.69 -0.52
CA LEU A 16 -3.03 9.26 -0.25
C LEU A 16 -3.06 10.77 -0.52
N ASN A 17 -2.07 11.48 -0.02
CA ASN A 17 -1.95 12.92 -0.21
C ASN A 17 -0.70 13.25 -1.02
N THR A 18 -0.81 14.27 -1.88
CA THR A 18 0.30 14.92 -2.57
C THR A 18 0.12 16.44 -2.51
N ASP A 19 1.17 17.18 -2.70
CA ASP A 19 1.10 18.63 -2.93
C ASP A 19 1.53 19.03 -4.35
N ASP A 20 1.77 18.04 -5.21
CA ASP A 20 2.07 18.20 -6.63
C ASP A 20 1.53 17.00 -7.43
N MET A 21 0.31 17.14 -7.95
CA MET A 21 -0.36 16.09 -8.71
C MET A 21 0.39 15.75 -10.00
N LYS A 22 0.99 16.77 -10.66
CA LYS A 22 1.75 16.51 -11.89
C LYS A 22 2.95 15.60 -11.62
N MET A 23 3.74 15.93 -10.63
CA MET A 23 4.90 15.13 -10.22
C MET A 23 4.48 13.71 -9.82
N THR A 24 3.36 13.58 -9.13
CA THR A 24 2.79 12.28 -8.73
C THR A 24 2.40 11.45 -9.97
N LEU A 25 1.71 12.05 -10.94
CA LEU A 25 1.34 11.35 -12.17
C LEU A 25 2.56 11.00 -13.03
N ASP A 26 3.53 11.88 -13.16
CA ASP A 26 4.78 11.60 -13.90
C ASP A 26 5.48 10.35 -13.32
N PHE A 27 5.42 10.16 -12.01
CA PHE A 27 5.99 8.99 -11.36
C PHE A 27 5.09 7.74 -11.51
N TYR A 28 3.85 7.79 -11.07
CA TYR A 28 3.01 6.59 -11.04
C TYR A 28 2.58 6.13 -12.44
N VAL A 29 2.22 7.05 -13.31
CA VAL A 29 1.88 6.73 -14.71
C VAL A 29 3.14 6.54 -15.55
N GLY A 30 4.08 7.49 -15.47
CA GLY A 30 5.24 7.53 -16.35
C GLY A 30 6.31 6.49 -16.02
N VAL A 31 6.59 6.26 -14.73
CA VAL A 31 7.64 5.31 -14.29
C VAL A 31 7.05 3.95 -13.95
N LEU A 32 5.98 3.89 -13.15
CA LEU A 32 5.40 2.63 -12.67
C LEU A 32 4.38 2.01 -13.64
N GLY A 33 3.86 2.80 -14.60
CA GLY A 33 2.89 2.31 -15.58
C GLY A 33 1.49 2.07 -15.01
N MET A 34 1.11 2.76 -13.93
CA MET A 34 -0.22 2.73 -13.34
C MET A 34 -1.12 3.77 -14.01
N PRO A 35 -2.08 3.40 -14.87
CA PRO A 35 -2.84 4.38 -15.65
C PRO A 35 -3.77 5.21 -14.76
N LEU A 36 -3.94 6.49 -15.12
CA LEU A 36 -5.00 7.34 -14.57
C LEU A 36 -6.35 6.87 -15.12
N VAL A 37 -7.25 6.42 -14.23
CA VAL A 37 -8.55 5.86 -14.62
C VAL A 37 -9.73 6.73 -14.23
N HIS A 38 -9.58 7.62 -13.24
CA HIS A 38 -10.62 8.54 -12.84
C HIS A 38 -10.02 9.83 -12.26
N ALA A 39 -10.67 10.96 -12.54
CA ALA A 39 -10.24 12.27 -12.07
C ALA A 39 -11.46 13.15 -11.74
N LEU A 40 -11.47 13.69 -10.55
CA LEU A 40 -12.50 14.63 -10.11
C LEU A 40 -11.90 15.77 -9.29
N LYS A 41 -12.70 16.81 -9.06
CA LYS A 41 -12.45 17.81 -8.03
C LYS A 41 -13.43 17.58 -6.89
N VAL A 42 -12.95 17.64 -5.66
CA VAL A 42 -13.80 17.60 -4.47
C VAL A 42 -14.67 18.84 -4.45
N PRO A 43 -16.01 18.72 -4.46
CA PRO A 43 -16.90 19.88 -4.40
C PRO A 43 -16.69 20.71 -3.12
N PRO A 44 -16.94 22.02 -3.18
CA PRO A 44 -16.91 22.88 -1.99
C PRO A 44 -17.81 22.34 -0.87
N GLY A 45 -17.37 22.48 0.38
CA GLY A 45 -18.10 22.03 1.56
C GLY A 45 -18.02 20.55 1.90
N LEU A 46 -17.51 19.68 1.01
CA LEU A 46 -17.36 18.25 1.31
C LEU A 46 -16.07 17.90 2.07
N GLY A 47 -15.11 18.81 2.11
CA GLY A 47 -13.84 18.62 2.83
C GLY A 47 -13.87 19.12 4.28
N THR A 48 -14.93 19.81 4.73
CA THR A 48 -15.00 20.43 6.05
C THR A 48 -16.36 20.23 6.71
N GLY A 49 -16.40 20.35 8.06
CA GLY A 49 -17.62 20.30 8.84
C GLY A 49 -18.35 18.94 8.86
N PRO A 50 -19.62 18.93 9.29
CA PRO A 50 -20.38 17.68 9.46
C PRO A 50 -20.65 16.90 8.16
N GLY A 51 -20.54 17.57 7.00
CA GLY A 51 -20.68 16.94 5.69
C GLY A 51 -19.41 16.27 5.18
N ASN A 52 -18.31 16.34 5.94
CA ASN A 52 -17.06 15.70 5.56
C ASN A 52 -17.25 14.18 5.44
N ARG A 53 -16.99 13.64 4.25
CA ARG A 53 -17.07 12.22 3.93
C ARG A 53 -15.68 11.56 3.89
N GLY A 54 -14.77 11.97 4.77
CA GLY A 54 -13.38 11.51 4.79
C GLY A 54 -12.45 12.28 3.85
N ASN A 55 -12.91 13.38 3.24
CA ASN A 55 -12.07 14.24 2.42
C ASN A 55 -11.17 15.13 3.31
N PRO A 56 -9.97 15.52 2.84
CA PRO A 56 -9.16 16.52 3.49
C PRO A 56 -9.91 17.86 3.66
N PRO A 57 -9.59 18.67 4.68
CA PRO A 57 -10.34 19.87 5.04
C PRO A 57 -10.00 21.07 4.13
N PHE A 58 -9.98 20.86 2.82
CA PHE A 58 -9.73 21.87 1.79
C PHE A 58 -10.73 21.72 0.66
N GLU A 59 -11.05 22.83 0.01
CA GLU A 59 -12.00 22.88 -1.09
C GLU A 59 -11.32 22.76 -2.46
N ASN A 60 -12.09 22.32 -3.45
CA ASN A 60 -11.66 22.21 -4.85
C ASN A 60 -10.40 21.38 -5.09
N LEU A 61 -10.06 20.45 -4.17
CA LEU A 61 -8.93 19.55 -4.33
C LEU A 61 -9.09 18.66 -5.55
N ARG A 62 -8.01 18.46 -6.30
CA ARG A 62 -7.96 17.36 -7.25
C ARG A 62 -7.92 16.04 -6.48
N HIS A 63 -8.75 15.11 -6.91
CA HIS A 63 -8.79 13.75 -6.38
C HIS A 63 -8.76 12.78 -7.55
N TYR A 64 -7.60 12.17 -7.78
CA TYR A 64 -7.29 11.38 -8.96
C TYR A 64 -7.00 9.94 -8.58
N PHE A 65 -7.45 9.00 -9.42
CA PHE A 65 -7.39 7.58 -9.18
C PHE A 65 -6.56 6.88 -10.26
N LEU A 66 -5.64 6.09 -9.82
CA LEU A 66 -4.73 5.30 -10.63
C LEU A 66 -5.04 3.82 -10.45
N ASP A 67 -5.01 3.06 -11.52
CA ASP A 67 -5.15 1.60 -11.46
C ASP A 67 -3.84 0.97 -10.96
N ALA A 68 -3.90 0.33 -9.80
CA ALA A 68 -2.78 -0.37 -9.19
C ALA A 68 -2.77 -1.88 -9.51
N GLY A 69 -3.74 -2.34 -10.29
CA GLY A 69 -3.93 -3.73 -10.65
C GLY A 69 -4.95 -4.46 -9.77
N GLY A 70 -5.51 -5.55 -10.29
CA GLY A 70 -6.62 -6.25 -9.64
C GLY A 70 -7.82 -5.35 -9.44
N ASP A 71 -8.40 -5.37 -8.24
CA ASP A 71 -9.52 -4.49 -7.85
C ASP A 71 -9.05 -3.23 -7.09
N THR A 72 -7.74 -2.92 -7.06
CA THR A 72 -7.16 -1.89 -6.20
C THR A 72 -6.81 -0.63 -6.96
N LEU A 73 -7.22 0.52 -6.43
CA LEU A 73 -6.83 1.84 -6.92
C LEU A 73 -5.93 2.56 -5.92
N LEU A 74 -5.06 3.44 -6.42
CA LEU A 74 -4.43 4.49 -5.63
C LEU A 74 -5.18 5.79 -5.90
N ALA A 75 -5.61 6.48 -4.84
CA ALA A 75 -6.36 7.72 -4.95
C ALA A 75 -5.56 8.85 -4.29
N PHE A 76 -5.23 9.90 -5.04
CA PHE A 76 -4.46 11.03 -4.54
C PHE A 76 -5.32 12.27 -4.38
N PHE A 77 -5.29 12.88 -3.19
CA PHE A 77 -5.75 14.24 -2.96
C PHE A 77 -4.59 15.22 -3.11
N GLU A 78 -4.78 16.27 -3.91
CA GLU A 78 -3.76 17.33 -4.03
C GLU A 78 -4.00 18.42 -2.97
N MET A 79 -3.20 18.34 -1.91
CA MET A 79 -3.19 19.37 -0.86
C MET A 79 -2.61 20.69 -1.37
N PRO A 80 -3.01 21.84 -0.82
CA PRO A 80 -2.33 23.10 -1.08
C PRO A 80 -0.84 22.98 -0.76
N LYS A 81 0.01 23.46 -1.66
CA LYS A 81 1.46 23.32 -1.55
C LYS A 81 1.98 23.93 -0.23
N GLY A 82 2.80 23.16 0.47
CA GLY A 82 3.43 23.57 1.73
C GLY A 82 2.51 23.67 2.95
N VAL A 83 1.23 23.31 2.83
CA VAL A 83 0.26 23.38 3.93
C VAL A 83 0.49 22.35 5.01
N LYS A 84 1.02 21.21 4.64
CA LYS A 84 1.36 20.11 5.58
C LYS A 84 2.77 19.61 5.31
N PRO A 85 3.52 19.24 6.36
CA PRO A 85 4.79 18.55 6.19
C PRO A 85 4.57 17.14 5.64
N LYS A 86 5.60 16.56 5.04
CA LYS A 86 5.61 15.12 4.74
C LYS A 86 5.49 14.33 6.04
N GLY A 87 4.66 13.28 6.04
CA GLY A 87 4.47 12.43 7.20
C GLY A 87 5.70 11.57 7.49
N ASP A 88 5.84 11.20 8.76
CA ASP A 88 6.80 10.19 9.20
C ASP A 88 6.11 8.82 9.18
N ARG A 89 6.59 7.90 8.36
CA ARG A 89 6.05 6.54 8.20
C ARG A 89 6.19 5.68 9.46
N ASP A 90 7.11 6.02 10.36
CA ASP A 90 7.38 5.25 11.57
C ASP A 90 6.48 5.66 12.75
N CYS A 91 5.60 6.65 12.56
CA CYS A 91 4.59 7.05 13.53
C CYS A 91 3.41 6.07 13.57
N ILE A 92 2.89 5.80 14.79
CA ILE A 92 1.68 4.98 14.97
C ILE A 92 0.51 5.62 14.22
N GLY A 93 -0.21 4.81 13.45
CA GLY A 93 -1.34 5.26 12.63
C GLY A 93 -0.96 5.72 11.22
N ASN A 94 0.32 5.89 10.91
CA ASN A 94 0.78 6.18 9.56
C ASN A 94 1.04 4.88 8.78
N MET A 95 0.98 4.97 7.45
CA MET A 95 1.34 3.85 6.58
C MET A 95 2.85 3.70 6.53
N GLN A 96 3.36 2.55 6.94
CA GLN A 96 4.79 2.25 6.93
C GLN A 96 5.29 2.06 5.49
N HIS A 97 4.58 1.28 4.69
CA HIS A 97 4.75 1.12 3.23
C HIS A 97 3.50 0.45 2.64
N VAL A 98 3.41 0.46 1.32
CA VAL A 98 2.46 -0.37 0.57
C VAL A 98 3.22 -1.30 -0.36
N SER A 99 2.87 -2.59 -0.34
CA SER A 99 3.47 -3.62 -1.19
C SER A 99 2.50 -4.01 -2.31
N PHE A 100 3.02 -4.03 -3.54
CA PHE A 100 2.31 -4.47 -4.73
C PHE A 100 2.81 -5.83 -5.19
N ALA A 101 1.89 -6.78 -5.33
CA ALA A 101 2.21 -8.08 -5.90
C ALA A 101 2.33 -7.96 -7.42
N VAL A 102 3.42 -8.46 -7.97
CA VAL A 102 3.69 -8.44 -9.41
C VAL A 102 4.22 -9.79 -9.89
N SER A 103 4.13 -10.06 -11.19
CA SER A 103 4.87 -11.17 -11.79
C SER A 103 6.37 -10.86 -11.84
N GLU A 104 7.21 -11.88 -11.93
CA GLU A 104 8.66 -11.74 -12.09
C GLU A 104 9.03 -10.83 -13.28
N GLN A 105 8.32 -11.00 -14.40
CA GLN A 105 8.51 -10.17 -15.58
C GLN A 105 8.21 -8.68 -15.27
N ARG A 106 7.13 -8.40 -14.56
CA ARG A 106 6.76 -7.02 -14.15
C ARG A 106 7.71 -6.47 -13.12
N PHE A 107 8.17 -7.28 -12.19
CA PHE A 107 9.20 -6.90 -11.22
C PHE A 107 10.48 -6.42 -11.95
N SER A 108 10.95 -7.21 -12.92
CA SER A 108 12.11 -6.84 -13.75
C SER A 108 11.86 -5.57 -14.55
N GLN A 109 10.64 -5.35 -15.05
CA GLN A 109 10.28 -4.14 -15.79
C GLN A 109 10.28 -2.90 -14.90
N VAL A 110 9.70 -2.98 -13.69
CA VAL A 110 9.72 -1.88 -12.71
C VAL A 110 11.16 -1.50 -12.36
N ARG A 111 12.03 -2.48 -12.10
CA ARG A 111 13.45 -2.23 -11.85
C ARG A 111 14.11 -1.42 -12.98
N LYS A 112 13.93 -1.85 -14.23
CA LYS A 112 14.48 -1.13 -15.40
C LYS A 112 13.92 0.29 -15.52
N ASN A 113 12.65 0.49 -15.20
CA ASN A 113 12.03 1.81 -15.24
C ASN A 113 12.61 2.73 -14.16
N LEU A 114 12.85 2.23 -12.95
CA LEU A 114 13.50 2.98 -11.86
C LEU A 114 14.93 3.38 -12.26
N GLU A 115 15.72 2.44 -12.81
CA GLU A 115 17.07 2.68 -13.30
C GLU A 115 17.08 3.75 -14.40
N LYS A 116 16.18 3.64 -15.39
CA LYS A 116 16.03 4.63 -16.47
C LYS A 116 15.65 6.02 -15.96
N ALA A 117 14.84 6.08 -14.90
CA ALA A 117 14.44 7.32 -14.25
C ALA A 117 15.47 7.84 -13.23
N ASN A 118 16.61 7.17 -13.10
CA ASN A 118 17.67 7.48 -12.11
C ASN A 118 17.15 7.56 -10.66
N LEU A 119 16.22 6.64 -10.30
CA LEU A 119 15.63 6.53 -8.97
C LEU A 119 16.34 5.45 -8.15
N SER A 120 16.69 5.79 -6.92
CA SER A 120 17.32 4.85 -5.99
C SER A 120 16.30 3.84 -5.47
N TYR A 121 16.70 2.58 -5.34
CA TYR A 121 15.92 1.51 -4.74
C TYR A 121 16.81 0.56 -3.94
N LEU A 122 16.22 -0.13 -2.98
CA LEU A 122 16.84 -1.21 -2.22
C LEU A 122 16.32 -2.55 -2.75
N GLY A 123 17.19 -3.48 -3.03
CA GLY A 123 16.83 -4.81 -3.56
C GLY A 123 17.41 -5.07 -4.95
N PRO A 124 17.04 -6.20 -5.59
CA PRO A 124 16.15 -7.26 -5.08
C PRO A 124 16.66 -7.95 -3.81
N ILE A 125 15.76 -8.18 -2.85
CA ILE A 125 16.06 -8.89 -1.60
C ILE A 125 15.12 -10.10 -1.51
N ASN A 126 15.67 -11.28 -1.24
CA ASN A 126 14.85 -12.43 -0.89
C ASN A 126 14.41 -12.32 0.58
N VAL A 127 13.12 -12.11 0.80
CA VAL A 127 12.52 -11.99 2.14
C VAL A 127 12.06 -13.34 2.71
N GLY A 128 12.41 -14.41 2.04
CA GLY A 128 12.14 -15.80 2.42
C GLY A 128 11.12 -16.49 1.52
N CYS A 129 11.21 -17.83 1.47
CA CYS A 129 10.34 -18.69 0.66
C CYS A 129 10.21 -18.23 -0.80
N ASP A 130 11.34 -17.86 -1.40
CA ASP A 130 11.45 -17.38 -2.78
C ASP A 130 10.58 -16.15 -3.10
N THR A 131 10.32 -15.33 -2.08
CA THR A 131 9.68 -14.03 -2.26
C THR A 131 10.75 -12.95 -2.40
N TRP A 132 10.74 -12.27 -3.52
CA TRP A 132 11.70 -11.23 -3.87
C TRP A 132 11.04 -9.87 -3.80
N SER A 133 11.65 -8.93 -3.10
CA SER A 133 11.12 -7.58 -2.88
C SER A 133 12.13 -6.51 -3.28
N MET A 134 11.63 -5.37 -3.75
CA MET A 134 12.36 -4.13 -3.90
C MET A 134 11.61 -2.99 -3.26
N TYR A 135 12.35 -2.04 -2.69
CA TYR A 135 11.82 -0.91 -1.94
C TYR A 135 12.35 0.41 -2.49
N PHE A 136 11.49 1.39 -2.64
CA PHE A 136 11.85 2.73 -3.06
C PHE A 136 10.82 3.74 -2.56
N TYR A 137 11.07 5.03 -2.81
CA TYR A 137 10.18 6.09 -2.39
C TYR A 137 9.56 6.77 -3.60
N ASP A 138 8.29 7.13 -3.47
CA ASP A 138 7.64 8.03 -4.40
C ASP A 138 8.07 9.48 -4.15
N PRO A 139 7.73 10.44 -5.02
CA PRO A 139 8.08 11.85 -4.83
C PRO A 139 7.51 12.49 -3.56
N ASN A 140 6.42 11.94 -3.02
CA ASN A 140 5.79 12.41 -1.79
C ASN A 140 6.47 11.88 -0.52
N GLY A 141 7.42 10.93 -0.66
CA GLY A 141 8.08 10.26 0.44
C GLY A 141 7.34 9.01 0.94
N ILE A 142 6.37 8.53 0.17
CA ILE A 142 5.69 7.26 0.47
C ILE A 142 6.62 6.11 0.11
N ARG A 143 6.85 5.21 1.05
CA ARG A 143 7.63 3.99 0.80
C ARG A 143 6.78 2.97 0.06
N LEU A 144 7.28 2.52 -1.07
CA LEU A 144 6.68 1.50 -1.91
C LEU A 144 7.53 0.24 -1.88
N GLU A 145 6.85 -0.89 -1.95
CA GLU A 145 7.44 -2.21 -2.15
C GLU A 145 6.80 -2.86 -3.37
N PHE A 146 7.60 -3.51 -4.19
CA PHE A 146 7.13 -4.42 -5.22
C PHE A 146 7.66 -5.80 -4.90
N SER A 147 6.77 -6.79 -4.88
CA SER A 147 7.13 -8.16 -4.54
C SER A 147 6.62 -9.13 -5.60
N HIS A 148 7.45 -10.07 -5.97
CA HIS A 148 7.01 -11.25 -6.69
C HIS A 148 7.37 -12.51 -5.92
N GLN A 149 6.56 -13.53 -6.08
CA GLN A 149 6.81 -14.83 -5.51
C GLN A 149 7.23 -15.79 -6.60
N GLY A 150 8.31 -16.53 -6.37
CA GLY A 150 8.71 -17.65 -7.20
C GLY A 150 7.81 -18.88 -7.01
N GLU A 151 8.26 -20.05 -7.45
CA GLU A 151 7.45 -21.27 -7.48
C GLU A 151 7.14 -21.91 -6.11
N ALA A 152 7.61 -21.33 -5.01
CA ALA A 152 7.58 -21.95 -3.67
C ALA A 152 6.30 -21.65 -2.86
N GLU A 153 5.11 -21.59 -3.47
CA GLU A 153 3.84 -21.37 -2.76
C GLU A 153 3.60 -22.27 -1.52
N PRO A 154 3.87 -23.59 -1.55
CA PRO A 154 3.69 -24.43 -0.37
C PRO A 154 4.53 -24.01 0.83
N CYS A 155 5.74 -23.52 0.59
CA CYS A 155 6.66 -23.05 1.62
C CYS A 155 6.11 -21.80 2.33
N VAL A 156 5.48 -20.89 1.61
CA VAL A 156 4.87 -19.67 2.19
C VAL A 156 3.71 -20.03 3.11
N VAL A 157 2.82 -20.89 2.67
CA VAL A 157 1.64 -21.28 3.46
C VAL A 157 2.07 -22.00 4.75
N GLU A 158 3.04 -22.90 4.67
CA GLU A 158 3.54 -23.61 5.86
C GLU A 158 4.25 -22.67 6.82
N ARG A 159 5.09 -21.76 6.32
CA ARG A 159 5.73 -20.74 7.15
C ARG A 159 4.70 -19.85 7.85
N TRP A 160 3.65 -19.43 7.17
CA TRP A 160 2.61 -18.60 7.79
C TRP A 160 1.85 -19.36 8.88
N ARG A 161 1.59 -20.67 8.70
CA ARG A 161 0.99 -21.50 9.75
C ARG A 161 1.87 -21.57 10.99
N GLN A 162 3.15 -21.79 10.79
CA GLN A 162 4.14 -21.93 11.87
C GLN A 162 4.31 -20.61 12.62
N THR A 163 4.59 -19.52 11.93
CA THR A 163 4.76 -18.20 12.56
C THR A 163 3.48 -17.69 13.20
N ARG A 164 2.31 -18.05 12.65
CA ARG A 164 1.03 -17.72 13.29
C ARG A 164 0.85 -18.44 14.61
N ALA A 165 1.19 -19.71 14.71
CA ALA A 165 1.09 -20.46 15.97
C ALA A 165 2.01 -19.88 17.05
N GLU A 166 3.25 -19.54 16.68
CA GLU A 166 4.21 -18.87 17.54
C GLU A 166 3.70 -17.50 18.04
N ALA A 167 3.16 -16.68 17.14
CA ALA A 167 2.60 -15.37 17.46
C ALA A 167 1.39 -15.47 18.43
N LEU A 168 0.51 -16.46 18.25
CA LEU A 168 -0.61 -16.67 19.16
C LEU A 168 -0.15 -17.08 20.55
N GLN A 169 0.91 -17.88 20.64
CA GLN A 169 1.50 -18.26 21.92
C GLN A 169 2.14 -17.05 22.62
N GLU A 170 2.86 -16.21 21.88
CA GLU A 170 3.47 -14.97 22.38
C GLU A 170 2.41 -14.02 22.92
N LEU A 171 1.33 -13.79 22.15
CA LEU A 171 0.21 -12.93 22.57
C LEU A 171 -0.45 -13.41 23.86
N THR A 172 -0.56 -14.73 24.06
CA THR A 172 -1.09 -15.30 25.32
C THR A 172 -0.17 -14.96 26.51
N THR A 173 1.13 -15.02 26.31
CA THR A 173 2.12 -14.70 27.34
C THR A 173 2.10 -13.22 27.71
N LEU A 174 1.93 -12.34 26.71
CA LEU A 174 1.93 -10.88 26.92
C LEU A 174 0.66 -10.35 27.56
N ASN A 175 -0.50 -10.91 27.20
CA ASN A 175 -1.80 -10.36 27.56
C ASN A 175 -2.61 -11.25 28.53
N GLY A 176 -2.08 -12.37 28.98
CA GLY A 176 -2.71 -13.30 29.93
C GLY A 176 -3.77 -14.21 29.33
N GLU A 177 -4.63 -13.73 28.42
CA GLU A 177 -5.66 -14.50 27.73
C GLU A 177 -5.76 -14.15 26.26
N LEU A 178 -5.96 -15.16 25.42
CA LEU A 178 -6.25 -14.95 24.00
C LEU A 178 -7.67 -14.41 23.83
N ALA A 179 -7.83 -13.39 23.01
CA ALA A 179 -9.13 -12.94 22.58
C ALA A 179 -9.93 -14.08 21.93
N SER A 180 -11.25 -14.08 22.05
CA SER A 180 -12.13 -15.14 21.56
C SER A 180 -11.96 -15.44 20.06
N TRP A 181 -11.65 -14.43 19.26
CA TRP A 181 -11.37 -14.58 17.82
C TRP A 181 -10.12 -15.45 17.54
N ALA A 182 -9.13 -15.43 18.43
CA ALA A 182 -7.90 -16.22 18.28
C ALA A 182 -8.14 -17.72 18.62
N GLN A 183 -9.13 -18.03 19.45
CA GLN A 183 -9.49 -19.40 19.83
C GLN A 183 -10.25 -20.12 18.70
N SER A 184 -11.05 -19.40 17.90
CA SER A 184 -11.88 -19.96 16.82
C SER A 184 -11.10 -20.31 15.56
N SER A 185 -9.83 -20.03 15.51
CA SER A 185 -8.97 -20.15 14.32
C SER A 185 -8.06 -21.39 14.35
N ARG A 186 -8.37 -22.39 15.19
CA ARG A 186 -7.68 -23.69 15.26
C ARG A 186 -8.19 -24.66 14.20
#